data_ec2b90a5259e225a97059fc8fba2e20d
#
_entry.id   ec2b90a5259e225a97059fc8fba2e20d
#
_cell.length_a   1.000
_cell.length_b   1.000
_cell.length_c   1.000
_cell.angle_alpha   90.00
_cell.angle_beta   90.00
_cell.angle_gamma   90.00
#
_symmetry.space_group_name_H-M   'P 1'
#
loop_
_entity.id
_entity.type
_entity.pdbx_description
1 polymer ?
#
loop_
_entity_poly.entity_id
_entity_poly.type
_entity_poly.pdbx_seq_one_letter_code
_entity_poly.pdbx_strand_id
1 'polypeptide(L)'
;MAVITDGSAVLGLGNIGGLAGMPVMEGKCALFKEFADVDAFPLCIKSNDVDEIVNTIAMISDSFGGINLEDIAAPRCFEIEAKLKERVDIPVFHDDQHGTAIVVGAALMNACKVANKKISDITLVINGAGAAGCAIGKLLLSLGIGNLIMVDREGIICEGDNYLNEAHAEMAKVTNKNKLHGSLADALKGADAFVGVSKPKLVTAEMVKSMNDKPILFAMANPTPEIMPDEAKAAGAFIVGTGRSDFPNQINNVIAFPGIFKGALAVRASDINEEMKMAAAKAIAGCVPEDKLNAEFILPNSFDRSVPVAVAEAVAKAARETGVARI
;
A
#
# COMPACT_ATOMS: atom_id res chain seq x y z
N MET A 1 -13.42 -4.34 16.28
CA MET A 1 -12.69 -5.12 15.28
C MET A 1 -11.43 -5.74 15.88
N ALA A 2 -10.80 -6.73 15.24
CA ALA A 2 -9.52 -7.28 15.68
C ALA A 2 -8.37 -6.68 14.87
N VAL A 3 -7.24 -6.37 15.52
CA VAL A 3 -5.95 -6.04 14.90
C VAL A 3 -4.99 -7.15 15.24
N ILE A 4 -4.57 -7.92 14.25
CA ILE A 4 -3.93 -9.22 14.46
C ILE A 4 -2.56 -9.26 13.78
N THR A 5 -1.56 -9.75 14.52
CA THR A 5 -0.19 -9.93 14.04
C THR A 5 0.43 -11.25 14.55
N ASP A 6 1.42 -11.76 13.83
CA ASP A 6 2.42 -12.71 14.32
C ASP A 6 3.76 -12.03 14.65
N GLY A 7 3.89 -10.73 14.34
CA GLY A 7 5.07 -9.91 14.57
C GLY A 7 6.27 -10.29 13.70
N SER A 8 6.04 -10.93 12.55
CA SER A 8 7.11 -11.43 11.70
C SER A 8 7.68 -10.40 10.71
N ALA A 9 7.01 -9.25 10.53
CA ALA A 9 7.41 -8.23 9.57
C ALA A 9 7.19 -6.78 10.08
N VAL A 10 7.50 -6.52 11.33
CA VAL A 10 7.31 -5.20 11.94
C VAL A 10 8.22 -4.18 11.27
N LEU A 11 7.62 -3.07 10.81
CA LEU A 11 8.30 -2.04 10.04
C LEU A 11 9.54 -1.50 10.77
N GLY A 12 10.70 -1.56 10.12
CA GLY A 12 11.98 -1.10 10.67
C GLY A 12 12.62 -2.04 11.71
N LEU A 13 11.89 -3.06 12.22
CA LEU A 13 12.38 -3.99 13.24
C LEU A 13 12.47 -5.45 12.74
N GLY A 14 11.73 -5.78 11.67
CA GLY A 14 11.69 -7.12 11.12
C GLY A 14 10.90 -8.11 11.98
N ASN A 15 11.39 -9.34 12.09
CA ASN A 15 10.74 -10.39 12.87
C ASN A 15 11.10 -10.25 14.37
N ILE A 16 10.20 -9.64 15.13
CA ILE A 16 10.33 -9.49 16.59
C ILE A 16 9.38 -10.40 17.37
N GLY A 17 8.50 -11.13 16.65
CA GLY A 17 7.50 -12.02 17.23
C GLY A 17 6.30 -11.28 17.84
N GLY A 18 5.20 -12.01 18.03
CA GLY A 18 3.93 -11.45 18.47
C GLY A 18 4.00 -10.70 19.80
N LEU A 19 4.73 -11.23 20.79
CA LEU A 19 4.82 -10.57 22.10
C LEU A 19 5.44 -9.18 22.03
N ALA A 20 6.54 -9.02 21.30
CA ALA A 20 7.20 -7.72 21.11
C ALA A 20 6.44 -6.81 20.12
N GLY A 21 5.59 -7.38 19.27
CA GLY A 21 4.69 -6.63 18.38
C GLY A 21 3.47 -6.03 19.06
N MET A 22 3.11 -6.46 20.28
CA MET A 22 1.90 -5.98 20.98
C MET A 22 1.83 -4.45 21.10
N PRO A 23 2.87 -3.70 21.51
CA PRO A 23 2.79 -2.25 21.59
C PRO A 23 2.48 -1.56 20.24
N VAL A 24 2.94 -2.16 19.13
CA VAL A 24 2.61 -1.65 17.78
C VAL A 24 1.12 -1.84 17.48
N MET A 25 0.57 -3.00 17.83
CA MET A 25 -0.86 -3.30 17.65
C MET A 25 -1.74 -2.43 18.54
N GLU A 26 -1.32 -2.15 19.78
CA GLU A 26 -2.01 -1.18 20.67
C GLU A 26 -2.02 0.23 20.05
N GLY A 27 -0.88 0.67 19.50
CA GLY A 27 -0.79 1.91 18.76
C GLY A 27 -1.75 1.96 17.55
N LYS A 28 -1.82 0.86 16.80
CA LYS A 28 -2.77 0.72 15.67
C LYS A 28 -4.23 0.83 16.14
N CYS A 29 -4.58 0.18 17.23
CA CYS A 29 -5.92 0.27 17.83
C CYS A 29 -6.26 1.70 18.28
N ALA A 30 -5.30 2.43 18.86
CA ALA A 30 -5.48 3.83 19.24
C ALA A 30 -5.74 4.72 18.01
N LEU A 31 -5.06 4.49 16.89
CA LEU A 31 -5.30 5.21 15.64
C LEU A 31 -6.69 4.92 15.07
N PHE A 32 -7.17 3.67 15.12
CA PHE A 32 -8.54 3.33 14.74
C PHE A 32 -9.57 4.11 15.57
N LYS A 33 -9.36 4.19 16.89
CA LYS A 33 -10.26 4.94 17.77
C LYS A 33 -10.20 6.44 17.49
N GLU A 34 -9.01 7.01 17.40
CA GLU A 34 -8.81 8.46 17.23
C GLU A 34 -9.37 8.99 15.92
N PHE A 35 -9.13 8.29 14.80
CA PHE A 35 -9.48 8.79 13.46
C PHE A 35 -10.81 8.29 12.93
N ALA A 36 -11.31 7.17 13.42
CA ALA A 36 -12.52 6.55 12.89
C ALA A 36 -13.63 6.32 13.94
N ASP A 37 -13.32 6.48 15.22
CA ASP A 37 -14.18 6.07 16.35
C ASP A 37 -14.53 4.57 16.29
N VAL A 38 -13.58 3.75 15.84
CA VAL A 38 -13.70 2.29 15.76
C VAL A 38 -13.02 1.65 16.95
N ASP A 39 -13.76 0.87 17.74
CA ASP A 39 -13.19 0.07 18.84
C ASP A 39 -12.42 -1.12 18.25
N ALA A 40 -11.13 -1.18 18.54
CA ALA A 40 -10.22 -2.21 18.04
C ALA A 40 -9.49 -2.90 19.20
N PHE A 41 -9.22 -4.20 19.03
CA PHE A 41 -8.57 -5.05 20.03
C PHE A 41 -7.30 -5.66 19.45
N PRO A 42 -6.13 -5.47 20.10
CA PRO A 42 -4.88 -6.03 19.65
C PRO A 42 -4.75 -7.51 20.02
N LEU A 43 -4.38 -8.34 19.06
CA LEU A 43 -4.20 -9.78 19.24
C LEU A 43 -2.88 -10.22 18.60
N CYS A 44 -2.03 -10.89 19.37
CA CYS A 44 -0.77 -11.43 18.89
C CYS A 44 -0.81 -12.95 18.89
N ILE A 45 -0.54 -13.57 17.75
CA ILE A 45 -0.55 -15.03 17.60
C ILE A 45 0.88 -15.54 17.63
N LYS A 46 1.13 -16.53 18.52
CA LYS A 46 2.43 -17.19 18.61
C LYS A 46 2.47 -18.40 17.68
N SER A 47 2.44 -18.18 16.39
CA SER A 47 2.64 -19.21 15.36
C SER A 47 3.18 -18.61 14.08
N ASN A 48 3.92 -19.43 13.31
CA ASN A 48 4.30 -19.13 11.93
C ASN A 48 3.61 -20.08 10.94
N ASP A 49 2.76 -20.98 11.43
CA ASP A 49 1.98 -21.89 10.59
C ASP A 49 0.71 -21.19 10.10
N VAL A 50 0.49 -21.23 8.79
CA VAL A 50 -0.64 -20.56 8.14
C VAL A 50 -1.97 -21.11 8.65
N ASP A 51 -2.10 -22.44 8.74
CA ASP A 51 -3.36 -23.07 9.10
C ASP A 51 -3.68 -22.88 10.60
N GLU A 52 -2.68 -22.86 11.48
CA GLU A 52 -2.86 -22.50 12.89
C GLU A 52 -3.33 -21.06 13.04
N ILE A 53 -2.72 -20.13 12.33
CA ILE A 53 -3.12 -18.70 12.34
C ILE A 53 -4.55 -18.55 11.84
N VAL A 54 -4.86 -19.11 10.68
CA VAL A 54 -6.20 -19.04 10.05
C VAL A 54 -7.26 -19.68 10.95
N ASN A 55 -6.99 -20.87 11.50
CA ASN A 55 -7.92 -21.55 12.39
C ASN A 55 -8.18 -20.73 13.67
N THR A 56 -7.12 -20.17 14.27
CA THR A 56 -7.23 -19.36 15.50
C THR A 56 -8.10 -18.12 15.23
N ILE A 57 -7.85 -17.41 14.14
CA ILE A 57 -8.61 -16.20 13.79
C ILE A 57 -10.07 -16.55 13.46
N ALA A 58 -10.31 -17.59 12.69
CA ALA A 58 -11.66 -18.01 12.33
C ALA A 58 -12.51 -18.41 13.55
N MET A 59 -11.91 -19.07 14.56
CA MET A 59 -12.64 -19.44 15.79
C MET A 59 -13.10 -18.24 16.63
N ILE A 60 -12.42 -17.10 16.55
CA ILE A 60 -12.78 -15.90 17.33
C ILE A 60 -13.49 -14.83 16.51
N SER A 61 -13.64 -15.04 15.20
CA SER A 61 -14.14 -14.02 14.23
C SER A 61 -15.54 -13.51 14.56
N ASP A 62 -16.42 -14.35 15.09
CA ASP A 62 -17.80 -13.98 15.49
C ASP A 62 -17.86 -12.88 16.56
N SER A 63 -16.75 -12.64 17.26
CA SER A 63 -16.66 -11.55 18.24
C SER A 63 -16.42 -10.18 17.64
N PHE A 64 -16.14 -10.11 16.32
CA PHE A 64 -15.69 -8.90 15.65
C PHE A 64 -16.52 -8.56 14.40
N GLY A 65 -16.52 -7.29 14.04
CA GLY A 65 -17.13 -6.82 12.79
C GLY A 65 -16.14 -6.74 11.63
N GLY A 66 -14.84 -6.97 11.85
CA GLY A 66 -13.79 -6.95 10.84
C GLY A 66 -12.42 -7.29 11.41
N ILE A 67 -11.50 -7.68 10.55
CA ILE A 67 -10.15 -8.13 10.89
C ILE A 67 -9.13 -7.30 10.10
N ASN A 68 -8.24 -6.60 10.82
CA ASN A 68 -7.03 -6.00 10.27
C ASN A 68 -5.85 -6.91 10.54
N LEU A 69 -5.23 -7.44 9.50
CA LEU A 69 -3.96 -8.14 9.58
C LEU A 69 -2.82 -7.11 9.48
N GLU A 70 -1.82 -7.24 10.34
CA GLU A 70 -0.72 -6.28 10.45
C GLU A 70 0.60 -6.99 10.65
N ASP A 71 1.68 -6.50 10.04
CA ASP A 71 3.07 -6.94 10.28
C ASP A 71 3.30 -8.46 10.10
N ILE A 72 2.58 -9.09 9.18
CA ILE A 72 2.74 -10.51 8.81
C ILE A 72 3.58 -10.63 7.55
N ALA A 73 4.67 -11.40 7.62
CA ALA A 73 5.63 -11.51 6.54
C ALA A 73 5.09 -12.22 5.29
N ALA A 74 5.46 -11.69 4.10
CA ALA A 74 5.29 -12.41 2.85
C ALA A 74 6.21 -13.66 2.79
N PRO A 75 5.82 -14.74 2.11
CA PRO A 75 4.58 -14.89 1.32
C PRO A 75 3.35 -15.30 2.14
N ARG A 76 3.52 -15.67 3.42
CA ARG A 76 2.43 -16.19 4.27
C ARG A 76 1.23 -15.26 4.39
N CYS A 77 1.46 -13.94 4.44
CA CYS A 77 0.38 -12.96 4.56
C CYS A 77 -0.65 -13.07 3.42
N PHE A 78 -0.24 -13.42 2.22
CA PHE A 78 -1.15 -13.62 1.08
C PHE A 78 -2.08 -14.80 1.29
N GLU A 79 -1.51 -15.93 1.71
CA GLU A 79 -2.26 -17.16 1.95
C GLU A 79 -3.20 -17.03 3.15
N ILE A 80 -2.72 -16.41 4.24
CA ILE A 80 -3.54 -16.14 5.44
C ILE A 80 -4.74 -15.28 5.09
N GLU A 81 -4.54 -14.17 4.38
CA GLU A 81 -5.64 -13.28 3.98
C GLU A 81 -6.64 -14.01 3.09
N ALA A 82 -6.16 -14.72 2.06
CA ALA A 82 -7.01 -15.45 1.13
C ALA A 82 -7.87 -16.52 1.84
N LYS A 83 -7.22 -17.38 2.66
CA LYS A 83 -7.93 -18.41 3.42
C LYS A 83 -8.93 -17.85 4.42
N LEU A 84 -8.63 -16.72 5.06
CA LEU A 84 -9.57 -16.07 5.98
C LEU A 84 -10.78 -15.53 5.25
N LYS A 85 -10.61 -14.86 4.11
CA LYS A 85 -11.72 -14.34 3.29
C LYS A 85 -12.69 -15.45 2.85
N GLU A 86 -12.23 -16.69 2.68
CA GLU A 86 -13.06 -17.84 2.36
C GLU A 86 -13.81 -18.42 3.58
N ARG A 87 -13.33 -18.14 4.80
CA ARG A 87 -13.81 -18.81 6.03
C ARG A 87 -14.62 -17.94 6.96
N VAL A 88 -14.53 -16.63 6.84
CA VAL A 88 -15.23 -15.70 7.73
C VAL A 88 -16.15 -14.78 6.93
N ASP A 89 -17.26 -14.41 7.55
CA ASP A 89 -18.28 -13.54 6.93
C ASP A 89 -18.11 -12.05 7.22
N ILE A 90 -16.94 -11.66 7.68
CA ILE A 90 -16.58 -10.27 8.00
C ILE A 90 -15.36 -9.84 7.19
N PRO A 91 -15.18 -8.54 6.90
CA PRO A 91 -14.08 -8.08 6.09
C PRO A 91 -12.72 -8.39 6.73
N VAL A 92 -11.81 -8.93 5.92
CA VAL A 92 -10.40 -9.16 6.23
C VAL A 92 -9.56 -8.28 5.33
N PHE A 93 -8.61 -7.56 5.93
CA PHE A 93 -7.79 -6.59 5.21
C PHE A 93 -6.38 -6.55 5.81
N HIS A 94 -5.37 -6.74 4.97
CA HIS A 94 -3.96 -6.64 5.38
C HIS A 94 -3.45 -5.23 5.06
N ASP A 95 -3.24 -4.42 6.09
CA ASP A 95 -2.97 -2.99 5.90
C ASP A 95 -1.63 -2.70 5.24
N ASP A 96 -0.56 -3.44 5.55
CA ASP A 96 0.75 -3.26 4.92
C ASP A 96 0.72 -3.48 3.40
N GLN A 97 -0.21 -4.32 2.92
CA GLN A 97 -0.43 -4.52 1.51
C GLN A 97 -1.34 -3.43 0.93
N HIS A 98 -2.58 -3.43 1.38
CA HIS A 98 -3.66 -2.69 0.75
C HIS A 98 -3.72 -1.23 1.18
N GLY A 99 -3.46 -0.92 2.47
CA GLY A 99 -3.42 0.46 2.94
C GLY A 99 -2.33 1.26 2.26
N THR A 100 -1.13 0.69 2.18
CA THR A 100 -0.01 1.30 1.47
C THR A 100 -0.31 1.48 -0.02
N ALA A 101 -0.90 0.46 -0.68
CA ALA A 101 -1.27 0.56 -2.10
C ALA A 101 -2.28 1.68 -2.37
N ILE A 102 -3.29 1.82 -1.51
CA ILE A 102 -4.33 2.85 -1.62
C ILE A 102 -3.72 4.25 -1.52
N VAL A 103 -2.83 4.48 -0.55
CA VAL A 103 -2.18 5.79 -0.39
C VAL A 103 -1.25 6.11 -1.54
N VAL A 104 -0.47 5.14 -2.02
CA VAL A 104 0.38 5.29 -3.22
C VAL A 104 -0.47 5.60 -4.45
N GLY A 105 -1.60 4.92 -4.63
CA GLY A 105 -2.54 5.20 -5.71
C GLY A 105 -3.08 6.63 -5.67
N ALA A 106 -3.50 7.10 -4.48
CA ALA A 106 -3.95 8.48 -4.26
C ALA A 106 -2.84 9.50 -4.58
N ALA A 107 -1.63 9.27 -4.05
CA ALA A 107 -0.47 10.11 -4.29
C ALA A 107 -0.14 10.20 -5.78
N LEU A 108 -0.12 9.05 -6.49
CA LEU A 108 0.20 9.00 -7.92
C LEU A 108 -0.84 9.75 -8.76
N MET A 109 -2.14 9.61 -8.48
CA MET A 109 -3.18 10.34 -9.19
C MET A 109 -2.96 11.86 -9.10
N ASN A 110 -2.67 12.38 -7.91
CA ASN A 110 -2.43 13.80 -7.71
C ASN A 110 -1.06 14.23 -8.27
N ALA A 111 -0.02 13.42 -8.10
CA ALA A 111 1.30 13.69 -8.68
C ALA A 111 1.25 13.78 -10.22
N CYS A 112 0.49 12.90 -10.87
CA CYS A 112 0.27 12.96 -12.31
C CYS A 112 -0.43 14.24 -12.74
N LYS A 113 -1.44 14.72 -11.99
CA LYS A 113 -2.09 16.03 -12.27
C LYS A 113 -1.08 17.17 -12.17
N VAL A 114 -0.28 17.24 -11.10
CA VAL A 114 0.74 18.28 -10.88
C VAL A 114 1.84 18.24 -11.95
N ALA A 115 2.27 17.05 -12.36
CA ALA A 115 3.27 16.87 -13.40
C ALA A 115 2.72 17.10 -14.82
N ASN A 116 1.38 17.23 -14.97
CA ASN A 116 0.66 17.27 -16.26
C ASN A 116 0.92 15.99 -17.09
N LYS A 117 0.86 14.84 -16.43
CA LYS A 117 0.99 13.51 -17.04
C LYS A 117 -0.33 12.75 -16.95
N LYS A 118 -0.65 11.93 -17.94
CA LYS A 118 -1.79 10.99 -17.83
C LYS A 118 -1.30 9.68 -17.28
N ILE A 119 -2.02 9.10 -16.30
CA ILE A 119 -1.65 7.84 -15.68
C ILE A 119 -1.54 6.70 -16.69
N SER A 120 -2.35 6.74 -17.76
CA SER A 120 -2.32 5.76 -18.85
C SER A 120 -1.07 5.80 -19.72
N ASP A 121 -0.31 6.90 -19.66
CA ASP A 121 0.80 7.15 -20.59
C ASP A 121 2.17 7.01 -19.91
N ILE A 122 2.18 6.90 -18.55
CA ILE A 122 3.44 6.81 -17.81
C ILE A 122 3.96 5.38 -17.68
N THR A 123 5.29 5.27 -17.61
CA THR A 123 6.00 4.07 -17.14
C THR A 123 6.41 4.26 -15.68
N LEU A 124 5.96 3.37 -14.82
CA LEU A 124 6.29 3.37 -13.39
C LEU A 124 7.12 2.13 -13.03
N VAL A 125 8.15 2.35 -12.23
CA VAL A 125 9.00 1.28 -11.68
C VAL A 125 8.67 1.07 -10.21
N ILE A 126 8.37 -0.17 -9.82
CA ILE A 126 8.26 -0.59 -8.40
C ILE A 126 9.52 -1.38 -8.05
N ASN A 127 10.28 -0.92 -7.08
CA ASN A 127 11.43 -1.65 -6.53
C ASN A 127 11.10 -2.26 -5.17
N GLY A 128 11.04 -3.57 -5.13
CA GLY A 128 10.58 -4.39 -4.02
C GLY A 128 9.27 -5.10 -4.36
N ALA A 129 9.39 -6.34 -4.83
CA ALA A 129 8.25 -7.18 -5.24
C ALA A 129 7.69 -8.04 -4.09
N GLY A 130 7.79 -7.55 -2.85
CA GLY A 130 7.16 -8.16 -1.68
C GLY A 130 5.66 -7.86 -1.60
N ALA A 131 5.08 -8.06 -0.38
CA ALA A 131 3.65 -7.87 -0.13
C ALA A 131 3.15 -6.49 -0.57
N ALA A 132 3.78 -5.42 -0.12
CA ALA A 132 3.41 -4.05 -0.49
C ALA A 132 3.58 -3.80 -2.00
N GLY A 133 4.71 -4.18 -2.59
CA GLY A 133 4.98 -3.94 -4.01
C GLY A 133 3.99 -4.63 -4.95
N CYS A 134 3.64 -5.89 -4.67
CA CYS A 134 2.62 -6.61 -5.44
C CYS A 134 1.24 -5.98 -5.29
N ALA A 135 0.85 -5.58 -4.08
CA ALA A 135 -0.45 -4.92 -3.84
C ALA A 135 -0.53 -3.54 -4.52
N ILE A 136 0.55 -2.73 -4.43
CA ILE A 136 0.66 -1.46 -5.15
C ILE A 136 0.52 -1.70 -6.66
N GLY A 137 1.25 -2.68 -7.20
CA GLY A 137 1.20 -3.01 -8.63
C GLY A 137 -0.21 -3.36 -9.10
N LYS A 138 -0.91 -4.22 -8.38
CA LYS A 138 -2.30 -4.61 -8.68
C LYS A 138 -3.24 -3.40 -8.68
N LEU A 139 -3.18 -2.57 -7.64
CA LEU A 139 -4.02 -1.37 -7.55
C LEU A 139 -3.73 -0.38 -8.69
N LEU A 140 -2.45 -0.14 -9.02
CA LEU A 140 -2.07 0.77 -10.10
C LEU A 140 -2.50 0.25 -11.49
N LEU A 141 -2.45 -1.06 -11.71
CA LEU A 141 -3.02 -1.68 -12.91
C LEU A 141 -4.52 -1.45 -13.01
N SER A 142 -5.25 -1.60 -11.90
CA SER A 142 -6.69 -1.29 -11.83
C SER A 142 -6.99 0.20 -12.02
N LEU A 143 -6.07 1.10 -11.66
CA LEU A 143 -6.15 2.53 -11.95
C LEU A 143 -5.82 2.87 -13.42
N GLY A 144 -5.41 1.90 -14.22
CA GLY A 144 -5.14 2.08 -15.65
C GLY A 144 -3.77 2.66 -15.95
N ILE A 145 -2.74 2.30 -15.17
CA ILE A 145 -1.37 2.74 -15.44
C ILE A 145 -0.88 2.23 -16.82
N GLY A 146 -0.13 3.06 -17.54
CA GLY A 146 0.33 2.77 -18.90
C GLY A 146 1.25 1.57 -18.99
N ASN A 147 2.35 1.59 -18.26
CA ASN A 147 3.29 0.50 -18.15
C ASN A 147 3.84 0.40 -16.72
N LEU A 148 3.94 -0.82 -16.21
CA LEU A 148 4.47 -1.12 -14.88
C LEU A 148 5.65 -2.06 -15.02
N ILE A 149 6.77 -1.72 -14.39
CA ILE A 149 7.97 -2.55 -14.32
C ILE A 149 8.22 -2.86 -12.84
N MET A 150 8.31 -4.13 -12.49
CA MET A 150 8.66 -4.56 -11.13
C MET A 150 10.11 -5.02 -11.09
N VAL A 151 10.79 -4.67 -10.01
CA VAL A 151 12.20 -5.01 -9.78
C VAL A 151 12.34 -5.64 -8.39
N ASP A 152 13.05 -6.74 -8.31
CA ASP A 152 13.44 -7.35 -7.04
C ASP A 152 14.98 -7.41 -6.90
N ARG A 153 15.49 -8.24 -6.00
CA ARG A 153 16.93 -8.40 -5.78
C ARG A 153 17.68 -9.04 -6.97
N GLU A 154 16.96 -9.82 -7.80
CA GLU A 154 17.54 -10.49 -8.97
C GLU A 154 17.50 -9.58 -10.22
N GLY A 155 16.75 -8.48 -10.17
CA GLY A 155 16.60 -7.51 -11.26
C GLY A 155 15.14 -7.30 -11.68
N ILE A 156 14.97 -6.89 -12.94
CA ILE A 156 13.64 -6.66 -13.53
C ILE A 156 12.91 -8.00 -13.66
N ILE A 157 11.69 -8.05 -13.10
CA ILE A 157 10.82 -9.23 -13.20
C ILE A 157 10.25 -9.31 -14.63
N CYS A 158 10.49 -10.45 -15.28
CA CYS A 158 10.01 -10.70 -16.64
C CYS A 158 9.30 -12.07 -16.72
N GLU A 159 8.24 -12.13 -17.51
CA GLU A 159 7.51 -13.37 -17.75
C GLU A 159 8.43 -14.44 -18.34
N GLY A 160 8.43 -15.63 -17.74
CA GLY A 160 9.25 -16.77 -18.14
C GLY A 160 10.57 -16.91 -17.40
N ASP A 161 10.94 -15.96 -16.52
CA ASP A 161 12.13 -16.11 -15.69
C ASP A 161 11.96 -17.28 -14.70
N ASN A 162 12.99 -18.09 -14.55
CA ASN A 162 12.94 -19.36 -13.80
C ASN A 162 13.10 -19.19 -12.27
N TYR A 163 13.41 -17.99 -11.79
CA TYR A 163 13.58 -17.68 -10.37
C TYR A 163 12.32 -17.12 -9.70
N LEU A 164 11.24 -16.89 -10.46
CA LEU A 164 10.02 -16.28 -9.97
C LEU A 164 9.28 -17.21 -9.02
N ASN A 165 8.85 -16.68 -7.89
CA ASN A 165 7.82 -17.32 -7.08
C ASN A 165 6.43 -17.12 -7.73
N GLU A 166 5.39 -17.78 -7.20
CA GLU A 166 4.05 -17.73 -7.74
C GLU A 166 3.49 -16.29 -7.86
N ALA A 167 3.65 -15.47 -6.81
CA ALA A 167 3.18 -14.08 -6.81
C ALA A 167 3.91 -13.24 -7.86
N HIS A 168 5.23 -13.41 -8.01
CA HIS A 168 6.01 -12.74 -9.03
C HIS A 168 5.62 -13.21 -10.44
N ALA A 169 5.38 -14.51 -10.63
CA ALA A 169 4.95 -15.05 -11.91
C ALA A 169 3.58 -14.50 -12.36
N GLU A 170 2.64 -14.35 -11.42
CA GLU A 170 1.36 -13.70 -11.72
C GLU A 170 1.54 -12.22 -12.10
N MET A 171 2.37 -11.48 -11.37
CA MET A 171 2.64 -10.09 -11.71
C MET A 171 3.38 -9.95 -13.04
N ALA A 172 4.31 -10.84 -13.36
CA ALA A 172 5.06 -10.82 -14.61
C ALA A 172 4.17 -10.94 -15.87
N LYS A 173 3.02 -11.64 -15.77
CA LYS A 173 2.07 -11.77 -16.89
C LYS A 173 1.41 -10.44 -17.28
N VAL A 174 1.31 -9.50 -16.35
CA VAL A 174 0.55 -8.24 -16.52
C VAL A 174 1.41 -6.97 -16.43
N THR A 175 2.71 -7.14 -16.18
CA THR A 175 3.71 -6.05 -16.06
C THR A 175 4.77 -6.17 -17.15
N ASN A 176 5.71 -5.21 -17.20
CA ASN A 176 6.87 -5.25 -18.09
C ASN A 176 6.50 -5.58 -19.55
N LYS A 177 5.59 -4.79 -20.13
CA LYS A 177 5.06 -4.99 -21.50
C LYS A 177 6.14 -5.13 -22.57
N ASN A 178 7.30 -4.51 -22.34
CA ASN A 178 8.42 -4.52 -23.29
C ASN A 178 9.41 -5.67 -23.05
N LYS A 179 9.14 -6.55 -22.08
CA LYS A 179 10.00 -7.68 -21.70
C LYS A 179 11.47 -7.25 -21.47
N LEU A 180 11.64 -6.15 -20.74
CA LEU A 180 12.97 -5.65 -20.36
C LEU A 180 13.60 -6.60 -19.34
N HIS A 181 14.91 -6.79 -19.47
CA HIS A 181 15.75 -7.43 -18.47
C HIS A 181 16.84 -6.46 -18.01
N GLY A 182 17.36 -6.64 -16.83
CA GLY A 182 18.44 -5.81 -16.30
C GLY A 182 18.24 -5.42 -14.84
N SER A 183 18.97 -4.41 -14.45
CA SER A 183 19.02 -3.86 -13.09
C SER A 183 17.94 -2.81 -12.84
N LEU A 184 17.86 -2.30 -11.59
CA LEU A 184 17.05 -1.13 -11.25
C LEU A 184 17.42 0.09 -12.10
N ALA A 185 18.71 0.31 -12.39
CA ALA A 185 19.16 1.41 -13.22
C ALA A 185 18.61 1.31 -14.66
N ASP A 186 18.55 0.09 -15.21
CA ASP A 186 17.98 -0.14 -16.54
C ASP A 186 16.47 0.10 -16.55
N ALA A 187 15.76 -0.29 -15.48
CA ALA A 187 14.33 -0.06 -15.33
C ALA A 187 13.99 1.43 -15.24
N LEU A 188 14.81 2.23 -14.54
CA LEU A 188 14.57 3.67 -14.33
C LEU A 188 14.86 4.52 -15.55
N LYS A 189 15.65 4.02 -16.49
CA LYS A 189 15.98 4.76 -17.71
C LYS A 189 14.74 5.02 -18.57
N GLY A 190 14.33 6.29 -18.65
CA GLY A 190 13.12 6.70 -19.35
C GLY A 190 11.81 6.36 -18.62
N ALA A 191 11.85 6.03 -17.34
CA ALA A 191 10.66 5.90 -16.51
C ALA A 191 10.13 7.27 -16.05
N ASP A 192 8.83 7.38 -15.84
CA ASP A 192 8.17 8.61 -15.35
C ASP A 192 8.02 8.66 -13.84
N ALA A 193 7.89 7.49 -13.23
CA ALA A 193 7.66 7.38 -11.80
C ALA A 193 8.40 6.19 -11.19
N PHE A 194 8.74 6.31 -9.92
CA PHE A 194 9.38 5.30 -9.09
C PHE A 194 8.64 5.13 -7.77
N VAL A 195 8.44 3.89 -7.35
CA VAL A 195 7.96 3.51 -6.02
C VAL A 195 8.93 2.53 -5.40
N GLY A 196 9.57 2.93 -4.31
CA GLY A 196 10.48 2.10 -3.54
C GLY A 196 9.82 1.56 -2.28
N VAL A 197 9.82 0.24 -2.12
CA VAL A 197 9.32 -0.49 -0.94
C VAL A 197 10.29 -1.60 -0.54
N SER A 198 11.59 -1.33 -0.59
CA SER A 198 12.61 -2.35 -0.40
C SER A 198 13.67 -1.94 0.64
N LYS A 199 14.86 -1.55 0.21
CA LYS A 199 16.01 -1.26 1.06
C LYS A 199 16.47 0.18 0.90
N PRO A 200 17.08 0.76 1.94
CA PRO A 200 17.58 2.13 1.86
C PRO A 200 18.72 2.29 0.85
N LYS A 201 18.86 3.52 0.32
CA LYS A 201 19.99 3.99 -0.49
C LYS A 201 20.25 3.19 -1.77
N LEU A 202 19.21 2.67 -2.41
CA LEU A 202 19.33 1.93 -3.68
C LEU A 202 19.26 2.82 -4.92
N VAL A 203 18.67 4.00 -4.82
CA VAL A 203 18.51 4.93 -5.94
C VAL A 203 19.60 5.98 -5.88
N THR A 204 20.31 6.16 -6.99
CA THR A 204 21.37 7.18 -7.13
C THR A 204 20.89 8.42 -7.88
N ALA A 205 21.63 9.52 -7.77
CA ALA A 205 21.37 10.74 -8.54
C ALA A 205 21.40 10.50 -10.06
N GLU A 206 22.28 9.62 -10.53
CA GLU A 206 22.40 9.26 -11.95
C GLU A 206 21.16 8.51 -12.45
N MET A 207 20.60 7.62 -11.62
CA MET A 207 19.34 6.94 -11.92
C MET A 207 18.20 7.94 -12.07
N VAL A 208 18.07 8.90 -11.13
CA VAL A 208 17.03 9.94 -11.22
C VAL A 208 17.20 10.79 -12.49
N LYS A 209 18.42 11.19 -12.84
CA LYS A 209 18.71 11.96 -14.06
C LYS A 209 18.40 11.20 -15.35
N SER A 210 18.38 9.86 -15.31
CA SER A 210 18.05 9.03 -16.47
C SER A 210 16.55 8.85 -16.73
N MET A 211 15.71 9.29 -15.78
CA MET A 211 14.26 9.26 -15.90
C MET A 211 13.73 10.32 -16.89
N ASN A 212 12.47 10.20 -17.25
CA ASN A 212 11.78 11.17 -18.10
C ASN A 212 11.65 12.54 -17.40
N ASP A 213 11.24 13.57 -18.16
CA ASP A 213 10.95 14.90 -17.64
C ASP A 213 9.93 14.84 -16.49
N LYS A 214 10.13 15.71 -15.47
CA LYS A 214 9.32 15.77 -14.26
C LYS A 214 9.13 14.40 -13.56
N PRO A 215 10.20 13.72 -13.15
CA PRO A 215 10.10 12.42 -12.52
C PRO A 215 9.42 12.51 -11.16
N ILE A 216 8.59 11.48 -10.85
CA ILE A 216 7.86 11.32 -9.60
C ILE A 216 8.51 10.19 -8.81
N LEU A 217 8.97 10.46 -7.58
CA LEU A 217 9.65 9.47 -6.75
C LEU A 217 8.95 9.29 -5.40
N PHE A 218 8.50 8.08 -5.12
CA PHE A 218 7.99 7.66 -3.81
C PHE A 218 8.96 6.66 -3.19
N ALA A 219 9.90 7.18 -2.38
CA ALA A 219 10.94 6.39 -1.73
C ALA A 219 10.49 6.07 -0.29
N MET A 220 9.95 4.88 -0.06
CA MET A 220 9.18 4.55 1.13
C MET A 220 9.88 3.60 2.10
N ALA A 221 11.12 3.16 1.81
CA ALA A 221 11.89 2.37 2.76
C ALA A 221 12.10 3.12 4.09
N ASN A 222 11.92 2.41 5.20
CA ASN A 222 12.05 2.95 6.54
C ASN A 222 13.16 2.24 7.33
N PRO A 223 13.89 2.96 8.22
CA PRO A 223 13.79 4.39 8.54
C PRO A 223 14.49 5.32 7.54
N THR A 224 15.27 4.77 6.63
CA THR A 224 16.00 5.54 5.59
C THR A 224 15.42 5.17 4.22
N PRO A 225 14.99 6.16 3.41
CA PRO A 225 14.44 5.90 2.08
C PRO A 225 15.48 5.40 1.08
N GLU A 226 15.05 4.94 -0.07
CA GLU A 226 15.90 4.50 -1.19
C GLU A 226 16.79 5.63 -1.74
N ILE A 227 16.33 6.87 -1.62
CA ILE A 227 17.07 8.11 -1.86
C ILE A 227 16.49 9.19 -0.93
N MET A 228 17.34 10.03 -0.36
CA MET A 228 16.87 11.14 0.46
C MET A 228 16.16 12.20 -0.41
N PRO A 229 15.08 12.85 0.09
CA PRO A 229 14.32 13.82 -0.69
C PRO A 229 15.16 14.96 -1.26
N ASP A 230 16.10 15.49 -0.48
CA ASP A 230 16.97 16.58 -0.93
C ASP A 230 17.93 16.12 -2.05
N GLU A 231 18.44 14.89 -1.97
CA GLU A 231 19.29 14.29 -3.01
C GLU A 231 18.47 14.03 -4.29
N ALA A 232 17.24 13.52 -4.14
CA ALA A 232 16.36 13.28 -5.27
C ALA A 232 15.98 14.57 -6.00
N LYS A 233 15.64 15.65 -5.27
CA LYS A 233 15.34 16.97 -5.83
C LYS A 233 16.57 17.58 -6.50
N ALA A 234 17.75 17.50 -5.87
CA ALA A 234 19.00 17.97 -6.45
C ALA A 234 19.35 17.21 -7.75
N ALA A 235 18.94 15.95 -7.88
CA ALA A 235 19.10 15.15 -9.08
C ALA A 235 18.06 15.43 -10.18
N GLY A 236 17.02 16.24 -9.89
CA GLY A 236 15.99 16.63 -10.85
C GLY A 236 14.62 16.01 -10.63
N ALA A 237 14.38 15.29 -9.51
CA ALA A 237 13.05 14.81 -9.17
C ALA A 237 12.08 15.99 -9.01
N PHE A 238 10.94 15.90 -9.67
CA PHE A 238 9.92 16.96 -9.64
C PHE A 238 8.99 16.83 -8.43
N ILE A 239 8.57 15.61 -8.12
CA ILE A 239 7.75 15.31 -6.94
C ILE A 239 8.44 14.21 -6.16
N VAL A 240 8.59 14.41 -4.85
CA VAL A 240 9.14 13.41 -3.94
C VAL A 240 8.18 13.19 -2.80
N GLY A 241 7.87 11.91 -2.51
CA GLY A 241 7.16 11.45 -1.33
C GLY A 241 7.95 10.39 -0.59
N THR A 242 7.77 10.29 0.71
CA THR A 242 8.41 9.28 1.56
C THR A 242 7.45 8.76 2.63
N GLY A 243 7.80 7.65 3.30
CA GLY A 243 7.08 7.20 4.51
C GLY A 243 7.33 8.07 5.74
N ARG A 244 8.29 9.02 5.69
CA ARG A 244 8.71 9.83 6.84
C ARG A 244 7.81 11.05 7.03
N SER A 245 7.53 11.38 8.30
CA SER A 245 6.70 12.52 8.69
C SER A 245 7.41 13.87 8.71
N ASP A 246 8.75 13.87 8.61
CA ASP A 246 9.59 15.07 8.63
C ASP A 246 9.82 15.67 7.22
N PHE A 247 9.21 15.07 6.18
CA PHE A 247 9.26 15.57 4.81
C PHE A 247 7.84 15.79 4.25
N PRO A 248 7.68 16.65 3.24
CA PRO A 248 6.43 16.79 2.49
C PRO A 248 5.98 15.48 1.85
N ASN A 249 4.69 15.40 1.52
CA ASN A 249 4.09 14.25 0.84
C ASN A 249 4.32 12.93 1.60
N GLN A 250 4.06 12.93 2.92
CA GLN A 250 4.15 11.69 3.70
C GLN A 250 3.17 10.65 3.17
N ILE A 251 3.70 9.52 2.72
CA ILE A 251 2.91 8.36 2.29
C ILE A 251 2.76 7.44 3.50
N ASN A 252 1.62 7.53 4.16
CA ASN A 252 1.33 6.80 5.39
C ASN A 252 -0.08 6.21 5.33
N ASN A 253 -0.21 4.92 5.60
CA ASN A 253 -1.48 4.18 5.56
C ASN A 253 -2.51 4.66 6.59
N VAL A 254 -2.12 5.48 7.59
CA VAL A 254 -3.03 6.09 8.56
C VAL A 254 -4.13 6.97 7.92
N ILE A 255 -3.90 7.52 6.73
CA ILE A 255 -4.94 8.26 6.01
C ILE A 255 -5.94 7.35 5.27
N ALA A 256 -5.69 6.04 5.22
CA ALA A 256 -6.53 5.06 4.51
C ALA A 256 -7.31 4.15 5.47
N PHE A 257 -6.61 3.33 6.28
CA PHE A 257 -7.23 2.22 6.99
C PHE A 257 -8.36 2.62 7.95
N PRO A 258 -8.31 3.75 8.68
CA PRO A 258 -9.39 4.09 9.61
C PRO A 258 -10.71 4.34 8.86
N GLY A 259 -10.65 5.11 7.77
CA GLY A 259 -11.81 5.40 6.94
C GLY A 259 -12.36 4.17 6.21
N ILE A 260 -11.46 3.28 5.73
CA ILE A 260 -11.85 2.04 5.07
C ILE A 260 -12.68 1.16 6.00
N PHE A 261 -12.18 0.89 7.20
CA PHE A 261 -12.92 0.08 8.16
C PHE A 261 -14.19 0.77 8.68
N LYS A 262 -14.14 2.09 8.91
CA LYS A 262 -15.35 2.85 9.26
C LYS A 262 -16.45 2.69 8.21
N GLY A 263 -16.11 2.81 6.94
CA GLY A 263 -17.05 2.64 5.83
C GLY A 263 -17.57 1.21 5.69
N ALA A 264 -16.68 0.22 5.76
CA ALA A 264 -17.05 -1.19 5.68
C ALA A 264 -17.96 -1.62 6.85
N LEU A 265 -17.61 -1.23 8.08
CA LEU A 265 -18.40 -1.53 9.27
C LEU A 265 -19.77 -0.83 9.27
N ALA A 266 -19.85 0.41 8.78
CA ALA A 266 -21.10 1.17 8.72
C ALA A 266 -22.17 0.49 7.87
N VAL A 267 -21.79 -0.28 6.86
CA VAL A 267 -22.69 -1.03 5.98
C VAL A 267 -22.66 -2.53 6.23
N ARG A 268 -21.98 -2.98 7.30
CA ARG A 268 -21.77 -4.39 7.64
C ARG A 268 -21.28 -5.20 6.42
N ALA A 269 -20.29 -4.66 5.72
CA ALA A 269 -19.75 -5.31 4.54
C ALA A 269 -19.19 -6.70 4.86
N SER A 270 -19.35 -7.64 3.93
CA SER A 270 -18.77 -8.99 4.03
C SER A 270 -17.31 -9.04 3.57
N ASP A 271 -16.88 -8.08 2.76
CA ASP A 271 -15.50 -7.98 2.24
C ASP A 271 -15.11 -6.50 2.07
N ILE A 272 -13.81 -6.26 1.93
CA ILE A 272 -13.23 -5.03 1.38
C ILE A 272 -12.63 -5.40 0.03
N ASN A 273 -13.42 -5.22 -1.03
CA ASN A 273 -13.07 -5.60 -2.41
C ASN A 273 -12.24 -4.52 -3.14
N GLU A 274 -11.86 -4.79 -4.38
CA GLU A 274 -11.00 -3.90 -5.17
C GLU A 274 -11.68 -2.56 -5.48
N GLU A 275 -12.98 -2.54 -5.73
CA GLU A 275 -13.76 -1.33 -5.99
C GLU A 275 -13.78 -0.42 -4.76
N MET A 276 -13.90 -0.98 -3.56
CA MET A 276 -13.81 -0.23 -2.30
C MET A 276 -12.42 0.38 -2.09
N LYS A 277 -11.35 -0.37 -2.40
CA LYS A 277 -9.96 0.12 -2.34
C LYS A 277 -9.72 1.26 -3.34
N MET A 278 -10.22 1.10 -4.55
CA MET A 278 -10.18 2.15 -5.59
C MET A 278 -10.96 3.40 -5.18
N ALA A 279 -12.15 3.23 -4.57
CA ALA A 279 -12.95 4.33 -4.06
C ALA A 279 -12.22 5.08 -2.93
N ALA A 280 -11.56 4.36 -2.02
CA ALA A 280 -10.73 4.94 -0.97
C ALA A 280 -9.57 5.77 -1.54
N ALA A 281 -8.82 5.25 -2.51
CA ALA A 281 -7.73 5.96 -3.16
C ALA A 281 -8.20 7.28 -3.82
N LYS A 282 -9.32 7.23 -4.55
CA LYS A 282 -9.93 8.41 -5.17
C LYS A 282 -10.42 9.43 -4.14
N ALA A 283 -11.01 8.97 -3.03
CA ALA A 283 -11.47 9.83 -1.95
C ALA A 283 -10.30 10.56 -1.29
N ILE A 284 -9.22 9.84 -0.96
CA ILE A 284 -7.99 10.44 -0.39
C ILE A 284 -7.43 11.49 -1.34
N ALA A 285 -7.28 11.18 -2.63
CA ALA A 285 -6.79 12.13 -3.63
C ALA A 285 -7.68 13.38 -3.71
N GLY A 286 -9.00 13.20 -3.63
CA GLY A 286 -9.99 14.28 -3.65
C GLY A 286 -10.00 15.17 -2.41
N CYS A 287 -9.40 14.74 -1.30
CA CYS A 287 -9.27 15.56 -0.08
C CYS A 287 -8.23 16.69 -0.23
N VAL A 288 -7.39 16.66 -1.27
CA VAL A 288 -6.50 17.79 -1.58
C VAL A 288 -7.23 18.75 -2.50
N PRO A 289 -7.52 20.00 -2.05
CA PRO A 289 -8.14 21.00 -2.91
C PRO A 289 -7.30 21.32 -4.14
N GLU A 290 -7.92 21.48 -5.30
CA GLU A 290 -7.21 21.69 -6.58
C GLU A 290 -6.32 22.96 -6.56
N ASP A 291 -6.76 24.01 -5.88
CA ASP A 291 -6.01 25.26 -5.73
C ASP A 291 -4.79 25.16 -4.82
N LYS A 292 -4.72 24.10 -4.00
CA LYS A 292 -3.58 23.80 -3.11
C LYS A 292 -2.67 22.71 -3.65
N LEU A 293 -3.10 22.00 -4.69
CA LEU A 293 -2.36 20.90 -5.27
C LEU A 293 -1.06 21.39 -5.93
N ASN A 294 0.09 20.91 -5.43
CA ASN A 294 1.42 21.28 -5.95
C ASN A 294 2.43 20.16 -5.63
N ALA A 295 3.68 20.32 -6.07
CA ALA A 295 4.72 19.29 -5.92
C ALA A 295 5.05 18.91 -4.45
N GLU A 296 4.79 19.79 -3.50
CA GLU A 296 5.02 19.58 -2.07
C GLU A 296 3.72 19.20 -1.31
N PHE A 297 2.57 19.16 -1.98
CA PHE A 297 1.28 18.87 -1.37
C PHE A 297 0.37 18.08 -2.32
N ILE A 298 0.64 16.76 -2.45
CA ILE A 298 -0.13 15.80 -3.26
C ILE A 298 -1.05 14.90 -2.43
N LEU A 299 -0.85 14.87 -1.11
CA LEU A 299 -1.67 14.10 -0.16
C LEU A 299 -2.17 15.03 0.95
N PRO A 300 -3.32 14.73 1.55
CA PRO A 300 -3.79 15.44 2.72
C PRO A 300 -2.89 15.16 3.93
N ASN A 301 -2.93 16.04 4.92
CA ASN A 301 -2.20 15.82 6.17
C ASN A 301 -2.72 14.56 6.88
N SER A 302 -1.83 13.77 7.45
CA SER A 302 -2.15 12.53 8.16
C SER A 302 -3.08 12.73 9.37
N PHE A 303 -3.16 13.94 9.91
CA PHE A 303 -4.03 14.30 11.03
C PHE A 303 -5.32 15.02 10.61
N ASP A 304 -5.59 15.14 9.32
CA ASP A 304 -6.83 15.75 8.82
C ASP A 304 -8.03 14.82 9.07
N ARG A 305 -8.88 15.19 10.03
CA ARG A 305 -10.05 14.39 10.44
C ARG A 305 -11.15 14.31 9.38
N SER A 306 -11.10 15.13 8.34
CA SER A 306 -12.05 15.06 7.23
C SER A 306 -11.77 13.86 6.31
N VAL A 307 -10.52 13.42 6.23
CA VAL A 307 -10.08 12.34 5.34
C VAL A 307 -10.75 11.00 5.68
N PRO A 308 -10.72 10.49 6.93
CA PRO A 308 -11.42 9.25 7.28
C PRO A 308 -12.92 9.29 7.02
N VAL A 309 -13.55 10.47 7.10
CA VAL A 309 -14.98 10.62 6.80
C VAL A 309 -15.24 10.47 5.31
N ALA A 310 -14.48 11.18 4.46
CA ALA A 310 -14.60 11.10 3.02
C ALA A 310 -14.30 9.68 2.49
N VAL A 311 -13.27 9.02 3.05
CA VAL A 311 -12.93 7.64 2.72
C VAL A 311 -14.06 6.69 3.12
N ALA A 312 -14.62 6.84 4.33
CA ALA A 312 -15.70 5.98 4.81
C ALA A 312 -16.96 6.09 3.94
N GLU A 313 -17.34 7.29 3.53
CA GLU A 313 -18.48 7.52 2.64
C GLU A 313 -18.26 6.86 1.26
N ALA A 314 -17.08 7.02 0.67
CA ALA A 314 -16.74 6.43 -0.61
C ALA A 314 -16.70 4.90 -0.56
N VAL A 315 -16.13 4.33 0.49
CA VAL A 315 -16.04 2.88 0.71
C VAL A 315 -17.43 2.29 0.96
N ALA A 316 -18.26 2.90 1.80
CA ALA A 316 -19.62 2.45 2.06
C ALA A 316 -20.47 2.48 0.78
N LYS A 317 -20.33 3.52 -0.04
CA LYS A 317 -20.99 3.61 -1.35
C LYS A 317 -20.55 2.46 -2.27
N ALA A 318 -19.25 2.25 -2.44
CA ALA A 318 -18.72 1.18 -3.28
C ALA A 318 -19.16 -0.21 -2.79
N ALA A 319 -19.20 -0.43 -1.47
CA ALA A 319 -19.70 -1.68 -0.90
C ALA A 319 -21.16 -1.97 -1.26
N ARG A 320 -22.03 -0.93 -1.27
CA ARG A 320 -23.43 -1.07 -1.72
C ARG A 320 -23.51 -1.34 -3.22
N GLU A 321 -22.75 -0.62 -4.03
CA GLU A 321 -22.74 -0.76 -5.49
C GLU A 321 -22.24 -2.13 -5.96
N THR A 322 -21.34 -2.75 -5.19
CA THR A 322 -20.78 -4.08 -5.49
C THR A 322 -21.49 -5.23 -4.78
N GLY A 323 -22.53 -4.94 -4.00
CA GLY A 323 -23.37 -5.95 -3.37
C GLY A 323 -22.74 -6.66 -2.16
N VAL A 324 -21.64 -6.14 -1.60
CA VAL A 324 -21.00 -6.70 -0.38
C VAL A 324 -21.53 -6.05 0.91
N ALA A 325 -22.31 -4.99 0.81
CA ALA A 325 -23.00 -4.37 1.95
C ALA A 325 -24.21 -5.22 2.38
N ARG A 326 -24.48 -5.28 3.68
CA ARG A 326 -25.64 -6.00 4.26
C ARG A 326 -26.75 -5.09 4.77
N ILE A 327 -26.48 -3.78 4.86
CA ILE A 327 -27.46 -2.74 5.24
C ILE A 327 -27.21 -1.45 4.44
#